data_730b79fab9a3be0e7ffd468a9ffd9e80
#
_entry.id   730b79fab9a3be0e7ffd468a9ffd9e80
#
_cell.length_a   1.000
_cell.length_b   1.000
_cell.length_c   1.000
_cell.angle_alpha   90.00
_cell.angle_beta   90.00
_cell.angle_gamma   90.00
#
_symmetry.space_group_name_H-M   'P 1'
#
loop_
_entity.id
_entity.type
_entity.pdbx_description
1 polymer ?
#
loop_
_entity_poly.entity_id
_entity_poly.type
_entity_poly.pdbx_seq_one_letter_code
_entity_poly.pdbx_strand_id
1 'polypeptide(L)'
;MRHHCSWPPFFLLITTFTTGQDFRTYDQKIDPAVSFKMVTIPAGKFLIGSKSIMADSDEAPLREIELSPFWMSEHEVTFEEWDLYFNDMSLPQSKTIDGITRATPQYIDLTWGMGRDGKHPVNSMSQQAAMMYCKWLYIKTGFFYRLPTEAEWEYACKAGGNMVTPEALKAYGYFKENADGKFHHVKEKKPNAWGLYDMLGNLREWTIDQYDPAYYSTVKNNDPITTPGPRYPRTARGGSYLDPVTELRCSNRIPSDPKWNQRDPQIPKSRWWLTDGMFVGFRVVRPVKQHSREKIEKFYDLYLK
;
A
#
# COMPACT_ATOMS: atom_id res chain seq x y z
N MET A 1 -10.15 -13.93 72.91
CA MET A 1 -8.98 -14.17 72.06
C MET A 1 -9.38 -13.96 70.60
N ARG A 2 -8.99 -12.83 70.03
CA ARG A 2 -9.27 -12.51 68.62
C ARG A 2 -8.02 -12.78 67.80
N HIS A 3 -8.09 -13.75 66.88
CA HIS A 3 -7.02 -14.03 65.94
C HIS A 3 -7.09 -13.05 64.75
N HIS A 4 -6.09 -12.20 64.66
CA HIS A 4 -5.85 -11.39 63.43
C HIS A 4 -5.10 -12.26 62.42
N CYS A 5 -5.75 -12.55 61.33
CA CYS A 5 -5.12 -13.18 60.16
C CYS A 5 -4.60 -12.06 59.26
N SER A 6 -3.27 -11.86 59.23
CA SER A 6 -2.61 -10.91 58.35
C SER A 6 -2.26 -11.60 57.04
N TRP A 7 -2.80 -11.18 55.92
CA TRP A 7 -2.42 -11.56 54.59
C TRP A 7 -1.21 -10.74 54.14
N PRO A 8 -0.20 -11.34 53.46
CA PRO A 8 0.91 -10.60 52.93
C PRO A 8 0.48 -9.82 51.68
N PRO A 9 1.08 -8.65 51.40
CA PRO A 9 0.75 -7.86 50.20
C PRO A 9 1.24 -8.59 48.95
N PHE A 10 0.31 -8.82 48.03
CA PHE A 10 0.62 -9.29 46.66
C PHE A 10 1.32 -8.16 45.91
N PHE A 11 2.63 -8.24 45.76
CA PHE A 11 3.38 -7.37 44.85
C PHE A 11 3.08 -7.79 43.42
N LEU A 12 2.24 -7.02 42.74
CA LEU A 12 2.03 -7.11 41.29
C LEU A 12 3.28 -6.60 40.61
N LEU A 13 4.17 -7.50 40.19
CA LEU A 13 5.28 -7.15 39.30
C LEU A 13 4.68 -6.77 37.94
N ILE A 14 4.54 -5.47 37.72
CA ILE A 14 4.25 -4.91 36.38
C ILE A 14 5.56 -5.02 35.59
N THR A 15 5.76 -6.14 34.92
CA THR A 15 6.78 -6.27 33.88
C THR A 15 6.35 -5.42 32.70
N THR A 16 6.88 -4.22 32.63
CA THR A 16 6.82 -3.40 31.41
C THR A 16 7.67 -4.12 30.37
N PHE A 17 7.02 -4.88 29.49
CA PHE A 17 7.65 -5.35 28.26
C PHE A 17 7.86 -4.14 27.34
N THR A 18 9.00 -3.47 27.46
CA THR A 18 9.55 -2.65 26.38
C THR A 18 10.07 -3.61 25.33
N THR A 19 9.20 -4.16 24.50
CA THR A 19 9.62 -4.84 23.29
C THR A 19 10.11 -3.79 22.31
N GLY A 20 11.39 -3.45 22.40
CA GLY A 20 12.10 -2.86 21.29
C GLY A 20 12.06 -3.87 20.15
N GLN A 21 11.09 -3.75 19.24
CA GLN A 21 11.06 -4.62 18.09
C GLN A 21 12.30 -4.30 17.26
N ASP A 22 13.18 -5.30 17.11
CA ASP A 22 14.36 -5.19 16.24
C ASP A 22 13.91 -4.73 14.85
N PHE A 23 14.47 -3.62 14.37
CA PHE A 23 14.20 -3.11 13.03
C PHE A 23 14.93 -3.97 11.99
N ARG A 24 14.35 -5.15 11.72
CA ARG A 24 14.84 -6.14 10.74
C ARG A 24 13.73 -6.52 9.79
N THR A 25 14.09 -6.92 8.59
CA THR A 25 13.18 -7.58 7.65
C THR A 25 12.61 -8.84 8.29
N TYR A 26 11.30 -9.07 8.16
CA TYR A 26 10.61 -10.20 8.78
C TYR A 26 9.43 -10.67 7.91
N ASP A 27 8.98 -11.89 8.17
CA ASP A 27 7.79 -12.43 7.55
C ASP A 27 6.57 -12.14 8.45
N GLN A 28 5.61 -11.39 7.91
CA GLN A 28 4.33 -11.13 8.56
C GLN A 28 3.39 -12.30 8.29
N LYS A 29 3.15 -13.10 9.29
CA LYS A 29 2.13 -14.16 9.24
C LYS A 29 0.75 -13.53 9.40
N ILE A 30 -0.18 -13.89 8.52
CA ILE A 30 -1.59 -13.49 8.57
C ILE A 30 -2.53 -14.70 8.70
N ASP A 31 -2.00 -15.87 8.38
CA ASP A 31 -2.64 -17.18 8.51
C ASP A 31 -1.53 -18.23 8.72
N PRO A 32 -1.81 -19.44 9.25
CA PRO A 32 -0.80 -20.50 9.37
C PRO A 32 -0.09 -20.84 8.05
N ALA A 33 -0.74 -20.70 6.90
CA ALA A 33 -0.22 -21.02 5.57
C ALA A 33 0.23 -19.78 4.77
N VAL A 34 -0.21 -18.57 5.14
CA VAL A 34 0.01 -17.35 4.36
C VAL A 34 0.81 -16.34 5.15
N SER A 35 1.91 -15.90 4.56
CA SER A 35 2.76 -14.83 5.08
C SER A 35 3.37 -14.02 3.93
N PHE A 36 3.68 -12.77 4.20
CA PHE A 36 4.41 -11.90 3.28
C PHE A 36 5.58 -11.23 3.98
N LYS A 37 6.61 -10.91 3.23
CA LYS A 37 7.81 -10.29 3.78
C LYS A 37 7.65 -8.78 3.90
N MET A 38 8.02 -8.25 5.07
CA MET A 38 8.12 -6.83 5.37
C MET A 38 9.59 -6.43 5.37
N VAL A 39 9.99 -5.69 4.34
CA VAL A 39 11.36 -5.22 4.13
C VAL A 39 11.60 -3.94 4.91
N THR A 40 12.74 -3.84 5.59
CA THR A 40 13.15 -2.60 6.28
C THR A 40 13.53 -1.52 5.30
N ILE A 41 12.93 -0.35 5.46
CA ILE A 41 13.30 0.86 4.73
C ILE A 41 13.94 1.82 5.75
N PRO A 42 15.23 2.11 5.61
CA PRO A 42 15.94 2.94 6.60
C PRO A 42 15.42 4.38 6.60
N ALA A 43 15.57 5.06 7.74
CA ALA A 43 15.39 6.49 7.78
C ALA A 43 16.41 7.18 6.86
N GLY A 44 16.02 8.29 6.25
CA GLY A 44 16.96 9.03 5.42
C GLY A 44 16.36 10.24 4.73
N LYS A 45 17.24 10.98 4.08
CA LYS A 45 16.91 12.12 3.25
C LYS A 45 17.06 11.76 1.78
N PHE A 46 16.16 12.25 0.96
CA PHE A 46 16.24 12.08 -0.49
C PHE A 46 15.60 13.26 -1.22
N LEU A 47 15.91 13.38 -2.49
CA LEU A 47 15.23 14.34 -3.37
C LEU A 47 14.01 13.68 -3.99
N ILE A 48 12.81 14.13 -3.60
CA ILE A 48 11.55 13.76 -4.26
C ILE A 48 11.43 14.51 -5.57
N GLY A 49 10.86 13.86 -6.59
CA GLY A 49 10.68 14.43 -7.91
C GLY A 49 11.80 14.09 -8.90
N SER A 50 11.78 14.78 -10.04
CA SER A 50 12.71 14.56 -11.15
C SER A 50 13.09 15.88 -11.85
N LYS A 51 14.32 15.88 -12.41
CA LYS A 51 14.79 16.90 -13.39
C LYS A 51 14.94 16.30 -14.79
N SER A 52 14.48 15.07 -14.99
CA SER A 52 14.55 14.41 -16.28
C SER A 52 13.75 15.20 -17.32
N ILE A 53 14.24 15.25 -18.55
CA ILE A 53 13.47 15.77 -19.69
C ILE A 53 12.20 14.95 -19.97
N MET A 54 12.15 13.71 -19.44
CA MET A 54 10.99 12.81 -19.55
C MET A 54 9.98 13.01 -18.41
N ALA A 55 10.30 13.86 -17.43
CA ALA A 55 9.42 14.09 -16.29
C ALA A 55 8.25 14.98 -16.67
N ASP A 56 7.08 14.66 -16.11
CA ASP A 56 5.91 15.50 -16.21
C ASP A 56 6.02 16.72 -15.28
N SER A 57 5.25 17.75 -15.54
CA SER A 57 5.32 19.02 -14.80
C SER A 57 5.04 18.87 -13.30
N ASP A 58 4.25 17.89 -12.91
CA ASP A 58 3.89 17.59 -11.52
C ASP A 58 4.94 16.72 -10.77
N GLU A 59 6.02 16.30 -11.49
CA GLU A 59 7.20 15.68 -10.88
C GLU A 59 8.25 16.72 -10.41
N ALA A 60 7.93 18.01 -10.52
CA ALA A 60 8.78 19.14 -10.15
C ALA A 60 8.09 20.06 -9.13
N PRO A 61 8.86 20.85 -8.36
CA PRO A 61 10.31 20.93 -8.27
C PRO A 61 10.91 19.78 -7.45
N LEU A 62 12.22 19.53 -7.60
CA LEU A 62 12.95 18.69 -6.65
C LEU A 62 12.93 19.30 -5.25
N ARG A 63 12.61 18.49 -4.25
CA ARG A 63 12.68 18.88 -2.84
C ARG A 63 13.37 17.83 -1.98
N GLU A 64 14.11 18.26 -0.99
CA GLU A 64 14.64 17.35 0.03
C GLU A 64 13.54 16.99 1.02
N ILE A 65 13.30 15.69 1.17
CA ILE A 65 12.37 15.10 2.11
C ILE A 65 13.15 14.20 3.07
N GLU A 66 12.81 14.25 4.35
CA GLU A 66 13.32 13.35 5.38
C GLU A 66 12.22 12.39 5.80
N LEU A 67 12.53 11.09 5.82
CA LEU A 67 11.60 10.04 6.19
C LEU A 67 12.10 9.28 7.43
N SER A 68 11.19 9.04 8.35
CA SER A 68 11.36 8.07 9.44
C SER A 68 11.44 6.65 8.90
N PRO A 69 12.06 5.69 9.62
CA PRO A 69 12.16 4.32 9.16
C PRO A 69 10.78 3.62 9.20
N PHE A 70 10.56 2.73 8.25
CA PHE A 70 9.33 1.94 8.14
C PHE A 70 9.63 0.57 7.52
N TRP A 71 8.65 -0.33 7.56
CA TRP A 71 8.65 -1.55 6.75
C TRP A 71 7.68 -1.39 5.59
N MET A 72 8.04 -2.00 4.45
CA MET A 72 7.20 -2.07 3.26
C MET A 72 7.09 -3.53 2.83
N SER A 73 5.90 -3.97 2.39
CA SER A 73 5.76 -5.32 1.79
C SER A 73 6.66 -5.45 0.56
N GLU A 74 7.35 -6.60 0.43
CA GLU A 74 8.34 -6.79 -0.63
C GLU A 74 7.74 -6.75 -2.04
N HIS A 75 6.45 -7.00 -2.19
CA HIS A 75 5.68 -7.00 -3.43
C HIS A 75 4.28 -6.43 -3.21
N GLU A 76 3.52 -6.31 -4.30
CA GLU A 76 2.10 -5.98 -4.27
C GLU A 76 1.31 -7.03 -3.49
N VAL A 77 0.23 -6.64 -2.81
CA VAL A 77 -0.67 -7.60 -2.14
C VAL A 77 -1.23 -8.57 -3.18
N THR A 78 -1.14 -9.87 -2.88
CA THR A 78 -1.58 -10.93 -3.79
C THR A 78 -3.03 -11.37 -3.55
N PHE A 79 -3.60 -12.15 -4.47
CA PHE A 79 -4.91 -12.75 -4.26
C PHE A 79 -4.94 -13.70 -3.07
N GLU A 80 -3.86 -14.43 -2.79
CA GLU A 80 -3.77 -15.28 -1.61
C GLU A 80 -3.94 -14.50 -0.30
N GLU A 81 -3.28 -13.35 -0.21
CA GLU A 81 -3.39 -12.46 0.94
C GLU A 81 -4.75 -11.75 1.02
N TRP A 82 -5.24 -11.27 -0.12
CA TRP A 82 -6.52 -10.59 -0.22
C TRP A 82 -7.71 -11.50 0.09
N ASP A 83 -7.69 -12.74 -0.38
CA ASP A 83 -8.79 -13.68 -0.19
C ASP A 83 -8.97 -14.06 1.30
N LEU A 84 -7.90 -14.01 2.11
CA LEU A 84 -8.02 -14.13 3.56
C LEU A 84 -8.85 -12.99 4.16
N TYR A 85 -8.61 -11.75 3.74
CA TYR A 85 -9.43 -10.61 4.15
C TYR A 85 -10.85 -10.70 3.62
N PHE A 86 -10.99 -10.99 2.34
CA PHE A 86 -12.27 -11.04 1.65
C PHE A 86 -13.19 -12.09 2.25
N ASN A 87 -12.67 -13.24 2.64
CA ASN A 87 -13.41 -14.36 3.19
C ASN A 87 -13.48 -14.37 4.74
N ASP A 88 -12.94 -13.38 5.42
CA ASP A 88 -12.94 -13.32 6.89
C ASP A 88 -14.36 -13.04 7.43
N MET A 89 -15.06 -14.11 7.81
CA MET A 89 -16.43 -14.04 8.34
C MET A 89 -16.51 -13.45 9.75
N SER A 90 -15.38 -13.23 10.43
CA SER A 90 -15.33 -12.57 11.75
C SER A 90 -15.58 -11.07 11.67
N LEU A 91 -15.42 -10.46 10.48
CA LEU A 91 -15.72 -9.06 10.27
C LEU A 91 -17.23 -8.82 10.18
N PRO A 92 -17.72 -7.70 10.74
CA PRO A 92 -19.11 -7.30 10.59
C PRO A 92 -19.46 -7.21 9.10
N GLN A 93 -20.60 -7.82 8.72
CA GLN A 93 -21.13 -7.68 7.37
C GLN A 93 -21.99 -6.42 7.30
N SER A 94 -21.79 -5.61 6.27
CA SER A 94 -22.71 -4.52 5.99
C SER A 94 -24.05 -5.06 5.47
N LYS A 95 -25.14 -4.41 5.87
CA LYS A 95 -26.47 -4.66 5.34
C LYS A 95 -26.75 -3.91 4.05
N THR A 96 -25.82 -3.05 3.63
CA THR A 96 -25.95 -2.25 2.41
C THR A 96 -25.05 -2.78 1.31
N ILE A 97 -25.44 -2.59 0.06
CA ILE A 97 -24.57 -2.78 -1.10
C ILE A 97 -23.35 -1.88 -0.90
N ASP A 98 -22.14 -2.39 -1.21
CA ASP A 98 -20.88 -1.71 -0.95
C ASP A 98 -20.67 -1.33 0.52
N GLY A 99 -20.91 -2.30 1.41
CA GLY A 99 -20.65 -2.11 2.84
C GLY A 99 -19.26 -1.58 3.15
N ILE A 100 -19.15 -0.84 4.25
CA ILE A 100 -17.90 -0.16 4.66
C ILE A 100 -16.95 -1.07 5.46
N THR A 101 -17.37 -2.28 5.80
CA THR A 101 -16.59 -3.18 6.68
C THR A 101 -15.84 -4.27 5.92
N ARG A 102 -16.37 -4.71 4.80
CA ARG A 102 -15.70 -5.69 3.90
C ARG A 102 -16.20 -5.52 2.47
N ALA A 103 -15.34 -5.89 1.52
CA ALA A 103 -15.66 -5.83 0.11
C ALA A 103 -16.87 -6.69 -0.23
N THR A 104 -17.74 -6.16 -1.10
CA THR A 104 -18.81 -6.96 -1.73
C THR A 104 -18.22 -7.90 -2.77
N PRO A 105 -18.86 -9.05 -3.06
CA PRO A 105 -18.43 -9.88 -4.17
C PRO A 105 -18.38 -9.11 -5.49
N GLN A 106 -17.39 -9.42 -6.31
CA GLN A 106 -17.31 -8.90 -7.66
C GLN A 106 -18.48 -9.49 -8.49
N TYR A 107 -19.15 -8.66 -9.28
CA TYR A 107 -20.25 -9.08 -10.15
C TYR A 107 -19.77 -9.69 -11.48
N ILE A 108 -18.52 -9.48 -11.84
CA ILE A 108 -17.80 -10.13 -12.95
C ILE A 108 -16.37 -10.43 -12.52
N ASP A 109 -15.66 -11.24 -13.28
CA ASP A 109 -14.22 -11.42 -13.13
C ASP A 109 -13.48 -10.14 -13.57
N LEU A 110 -13.02 -9.35 -12.61
CA LEU A 110 -12.27 -8.11 -12.85
C LEU A 110 -10.79 -8.34 -13.19
N THR A 111 -10.34 -9.60 -13.23
CA THR A 111 -9.02 -9.94 -13.80
C THR A 111 -9.07 -10.03 -15.32
N TRP A 112 -10.28 -10.08 -15.90
CA TRP A 112 -10.48 -10.24 -17.35
C TRP A 112 -9.73 -11.45 -17.93
N GLY A 113 -9.57 -12.51 -17.13
CA GLY A 113 -8.89 -13.73 -17.52
C GLY A 113 -7.35 -13.64 -17.51
N MET A 114 -6.76 -12.57 -17.01
CA MET A 114 -5.29 -12.42 -16.93
C MET A 114 -4.64 -13.32 -15.87
N GLY A 115 -5.42 -13.77 -14.88
CA GLY A 115 -4.98 -14.70 -13.83
C GLY A 115 -5.45 -14.29 -12.44
N ARG A 116 -5.73 -15.31 -11.59
CA ARG A 116 -6.24 -15.10 -10.23
C ARG A 116 -5.71 -16.17 -9.25
N ASP A 117 -4.62 -16.84 -9.57
CA ASP A 117 -4.01 -17.72 -8.56
C ASP A 117 -3.34 -16.91 -7.45
N GLY A 118 -2.98 -17.59 -6.35
CA GLY A 118 -2.49 -16.93 -5.14
C GLY A 118 -1.27 -16.04 -5.33
N LYS A 119 -0.52 -16.18 -6.41
CA LYS A 119 0.70 -15.40 -6.69
C LYS A 119 0.46 -14.16 -7.58
N HIS A 120 -0.71 -14.03 -8.17
CA HIS A 120 -1.04 -12.82 -8.91
C HIS A 120 -1.34 -11.67 -7.95
N PRO A 121 -0.93 -10.44 -8.27
CA PRO A 121 -1.32 -9.28 -7.48
C PRO A 121 -2.81 -9.03 -7.58
N VAL A 122 -3.44 -8.67 -6.47
CA VAL A 122 -4.85 -8.30 -6.48
C VAL A 122 -5.04 -6.97 -7.19
N ASN A 123 -6.03 -6.91 -8.07
CA ASN A 123 -6.26 -5.77 -8.96
C ASN A 123 -7.68 -5.21 -8.86
N SER A 124 -7.94 -4.12 -9.56
CA SER A 124 -9.27 -3.53 -9.75
C SER A 124 -9.95 -3.04 -8.46
N MET A 125 -9.21 -2.84 -7.36
CA MET A 125 -9.81 -2.30 -6.14
C MET A 125 -9.61 -0.78 -6.04
N SER A 126 -10.54 -0.13 -5.35
CA SER A 126 -10.41 1.28 -4.98
C SER A 126 -9.34 1.47 -3.89
N GLN A 127 -8.85 2.71 -3.75
CA GLN A 127 -7.97 3.06 -2.64
C GLN A 127 -8.63 2.79 -1.27
N GLN A 128 -9.95 3.03 -1.16
CA GLN A 128 -10.71 2.73 0.05
C GLN A 128 -10.67 1.24 0.38
N ALA A 129 -10.84 0.35 -0.61
CA ALA A 129 -10.75 -1.08 -0.42
C ALA A 129 -9.37 -1.52 0.06
N ALA A 130 -8.30 -0.96 -0.53
CA ALA A 130 -6.93 -1.19 -0.11
C ALA A 130 -6.68 -0.72 1.34
N MET A 131 -7.24 0.43 1.73
CA MET A 131 -7.16 0.91 3.12
C MET A 131 -7.97 0.05 4.10
N MET A 132 -9.09 -0.53 3.67
CA MET A 132 -9.84 -1.49 4.50
C MET A 132 -9.07 -2.78 4.73
N TYR A 133 -8.32 -3.26 3.74
CA TYR A 133 -7.37 -4.35 3.93
C TYR A 133 -6.31 -4.01 4.98
N CYS A 134 -5.74 -2.81 4.94
CA CYS A 134 -4.79 -2.34 5.96
C CYS A 134 -5.41 -2.33 7.37
N LYS A 135 -6.66 -1.88 7.50
CA LYS A 135 -7.40 -1.91 8.77
C LYS A 135 -7.63 -3.34 9.26
N TRP A 136 -7.96 -4.27 8.36
CA TRP A 136 -8.08 -5.69 8.67
C TRP A 136 -6.75 -6.28 9.16
N LEU A 137 -5.62 -5.98 8.49
CA LEU A 137 -4.30 -6.38 8.96
C LEU A 137 -4.01 -5.88 10.39
N TYR A 138 -4.39 -4.64 10.69
CA TYR A 138 -4.27 -4.11 12.05
C TYR A 138 -5.09 -4.93 13.06
N ILE A 139 -6.33 -5.27 12.74
CA ILE A 139 -7.19 -6.08 13.62
C ILE A 139 -6.59 -7.47 13.85
N LYS A 140 -6.05 -8.08 12.79
CA LYS A 140 -5.45 -9.42 12.84
C LYS A 140 -4.13 -9.49 13.59
N THR A 141 -3.28 -8.48 13.44
CA THR A 141 -1.88 -8.53 13.89
C THR A 141 -1.59 -7.64 15.09
N GLY A 142 -2.45 -6.66 15.38
CA GLY A 142 -2.23 -5.63 16.38
C GLY A 142 -1.26 -4.53 15.94
N PHE A 143 -0.68 -4.61 14.72
CA PHE A 143 0.24 -3.61 14.19
C PHE A 143 -0.45 -2.67 13.21
N PHE A 144 -0.08 -1.38 13.26
CA PHE A 144 -0.64 -0.37 12.38
C PHE A 144 -0.09 -0.48 10.97
N TYR A 145 -0.94 -0.79 9.99
CA TYR A 145 -0.64 -0.82 8.57
C TYR A 145 -1.41 0.28 7.83
N ARG A 146 -0.86 0.75 6.74
CA ARG A 146 -1.51 1.69 5.81
C ARG A 146 -0.91 1.58 4.42
N LEU A 147 -1.47 2.27 3.46
CA LEU A 147 -0.82 2.50 2.18
C LEU A 147 0.42 3.38 2.39
N PRO A 148 1.46 3.26 1.55
CA PRO A 148 2.58 4.19 1.55
C PRO A 148 2.11 5.61 1.23
N THR A 149 2.80 6.62 1.75
CA THR A 149 2.70 7.97 1.18
C THR A 149 3.42 8.03 -0.16
N GLU A 150 3.14 9.05 -0.99
CA GLU A 150 3.88 9.28 -2.23
C GLU A 150 5.39 9.38 -1.99
N ALA A 151 5.79 10.07 -0.92
CA ALA A 151 7.18 10.23 -0.56
C ALA A 151 7.83 8.90 -0.12
N GLU A 152 7.15 8.10 0.70
CA GLU A 152 7.64 6.77 1.10
C GLU A 152 7.75 5.83 -0.10
N TRP A 153 6.77 5.85 -0.99
CA TRP A 153 6.77 5.02 -2.18
C TRP A 153 7.93 5.37 -3.12
N GLU A 154 8.12 6.66 -3.41
CA GLU A 154 9.19 7.14 -4.28
C GLU A 154 10.58 6.87 -3.68
N TYR A 155 10.76 7.09 -2.37
CA TYR A 155 11.98 6.78 -1.65
C TYR A 155 12.33 5.28 -1.75
N ALA A 156 11.33 4.42 -1.52
CA ALA A 156 11.48 2.98 -1.60
C ALA A 156 11.78 2.51 -3.04
N CYS A 157 11.16 3.12 -4.04
CA CYS A 157 11.41 2.85 -5.45
C CYS A 157 12.85 3.21 -5.85
N LYS A 158 13.33 4.39 -5.44
CA LYS A 158 14.72 4.85 -5.70
C LYS A 158 15.77 4.03 -4.97
N ALA A 159 15.45 3.47 -3.80
CA ALA A 159 16.30 2.59 -3.00
C ALA A 159 17.76 3.09 -2.85
N GLY A 160 17.96 4.41 -2.70
CA GLY A 160 19.25 5.04 -2.58
C GLY A 160 20.16 4.95 -3.83
N GLY A 161 19.66 4.38 -4.93
CA GLY A 161 20.44 4.13 -6.15
C GLY A 161 20.12 5.08 -7.30
N ASN A 162 20.89 4.94 -8.37
CA ASN A 162 20.59 5.57 -9.65
C ASN A 162 19.40 4.90 -10.32
N MET A 163 18.65 5.67 -11.09
CA MET A 163 17.57 5.14 -11.91
C MET A 163 18.10 4.06 -12.86
N VAL A 164 17.36 2.97 -12.94
CA VAL A 164 17.61 1.90 -13.92
C VAL A 164 17.37 2.46 -15.33
N THR A 165 18.28 2.17 -16.28
CA THR A 165 18.05 2.61 -17.66
C THR A 165 16.84 1.90 -18.26
N PRO A 166 16.15 2.48 -19.28
CA PRO A 166 15.02 1.85 -19.92
C PRO A 166 15.30 0.42 -20.43
N GLU A 167 16.51 0.16 -20.95
CA GLU A 167 16.92 -1.16 -21.43
C GLU A 167 17.04 -2.17 -20.29
N ALA A 168 17.61 -1.74 -19.18
CA ALA A 168 17.79 -2.59 -17.98
C ALA A 168 16.44 -2.84 -17.27
N LEU A 169 15.45 -1.94 -17.41
CA LEU A 169 14.18 -2.00 -16.70
C LEU A 169 13.40 -3.30 -16.99
N LYS A 170 13.58 -3.93 -18.17
CA LYS A 170 12.98 -5.25 -18.50
C LYS A 170 13.32 -6.36 -17.50
N ALA A 171 14.44 -6.20 -16.79
CA ALA A 171 14.83 -7.15 -15.75
C ALA A 171 14.13 -6.91 -14.40
N TYR A 172 13.47 -5.75 -14.21
CA TYR A 172 12.93 -5.32 -12.94
C TYR A 172 11.40 -5.17 -12.92
N GLY A 173 10.76 -5.13 -14.09
CA GLY A 173 9.31 -4.96 -14.14
C GLY A 173 8.67 -5.45 -15.44
N TYR A 174 7.36 -5.64 -15.38
CA TYR A 174 6.50 -5.94 -16.52
C TYR A 174 5.76 -4.67 -16.96
N PHE A 175 5.92 -4.29 -18.22
CA PHE A 175 5.32 -3.09 -18.79
C PHE A 175 4.94 -3.37 -20.25
N LYS A 176 4.31 -2.44 -20.93
CA LYS A 176 3.69 -2.62 -22.24
C LYS A 176 4.52 -3.43 -23.24
N GLU A 177 5.84 -3.20 -23.28
CA GLU A 177 6.74 -3.80 -24.26
C GLU A 177 7.20 -5.23 -23.91
N ASN A 178 6.87 -5.75 -22.72
CA ASN A 178 7.31 -7.08 -22.28
C ASN A 178 6.30 -7.86 -21.44
N ALA A 179 5.08 -7.33 -21.26
CA ALA A 179 4.06 -7.92 -20.38
C ALA A 179 3.01 -8.75 -21.14
N ASP A 180 3.04 -8.81 -22.45
CA ASP A 180 2.06 -9.52 -23.30
C ASP A 180 0.60 -9.10 -22.99
N GLY A 181 0.40 -7.82 -22.63
CA GLY A 181 -0.91 -7.23 -22.38
C GLY A 181 -1.58 -7.67 -21.07
N LYS A 182 -0.86 -8.26 -20.13
CA LYS A 182 -1.38 -8.75 -18.84
C LYS A 182 -0.42 -8.46 -17.68
N PHE A 183 -0.96 -8.43 -16.46
CA PHE A 183 -0.13 -8.50 -15.27
C PHE A 183 0.36 -9.94 -15.03
N HIS A 184 1.40 -10.10 -14.25
CA HIS A 184 2.11 -11.36 -13.99
C HIS A 184 2.16 -11.65 -12.50
N HIS A 185 2.64 -12.83 -12.13
CA HIS A 185 2.93 -13.15 -10.74
C HIS A 185 3.92 -12.15 -10.16
N VAL A 186 3.73 -11.80 -8.90
CA VAL A 186 4.70 -10.98 -8.19
C VAL A 186 6.05 -11.68 -8.09
N LYS A 187 7.15 -10.90 -8.05
CA LYS A 187 8.52 -11.42 -7.85
C LYS A 187 9.08 -12.27 -8.99
N GLU A 188 8.52 -12.23 -10.17
CA GLU A 188 9.14 -12.87 -11.34
C GLU A 188 10.32 -12.08 -11.91
N LYS A 189 10.41 -10.79 -11.59
CA LYS A 189 11.51 -9.91 -11.98
C LYS A 189 12.50 -9.72 -10.83
N LYS A 190 13.59 -8.99 -11.07
CA LYS A 190 14.59 -8.68 -10.05
C LYS A 190 14.07 -7.61 -9.08
N PRO A 191 14.41 -7.70 -7.80
CA PRO A 191 14.12 -6.63 -6.85
C PRO A 191 15.06 -5.44 -7.04
N ASN A 192 14.66 -4.28 -6.53
CA ASN A 192 15.56 -3.14 -6.39
C ASN A 192 16.62 -3.39 -5.29
N ALA A 193 17.50 -2.40 -5.06
CA ALA A 193 18.62 -2.54 -4.12
C ALA A 193 18.18 -2.80 -2.66
N TRP A 194 16.95 -2.49 -2.30
CA TRP A 194 16.40 -2.76 -0.97
C TRP A 194 15.58 -4.05 -0.88
N GLY A 195 15.49 -4.81 -1.97
CA GLY A 195 14.76 -6.09 -1.98
C GLY A 195 13.28 -5.96 -2.29
N LEU A 196 12.83 -4.82 -2.85
CA LEU A 196 11.45 -4.59 -3.25
C LEU A 196 11.27 -4.96 -4.72
N TYR A 197 10.26 -5.78 -4.99
CA TYR A 197 9.90 -6.27 -6.33
C TYR A 197 8.79 -5.40 -6.94
N ASP A 198 8.72 -5.42 -8.25
CA ASP A 198 7.62 -4.86 -9.04
C ASP A 198 7.30 -3.38 -8.74
N MET A 199 8.31 -2.62 -8.28
CA MET A 199 8.16 -1.18 -8.00
C MET A 199 7.87 -0.38 -9.28
N LEU A 200 8.23 -0.89 -10.45
CA LEU A 200 7.99 -0.27 -11.75
C LEU A 200 7.36 -1.29 -12.69
N GLY A 201 6.10 -1.07 -13.06
CA GLY A 201 5.30 -1.98 -13.89
C GLY A 201 4.41 -2.91 -13.08
N ASN A 202 4.00 -4.00 -13.66
CA ASN A 202 3.00 -4.94 -13.17
C ASN A 202 1.66 -4.24 -12.90
N LEU A 203 1.37 -3.79 -11.68
CA LEU A 203 0.23 -2.94 -11.39
C LEU A 203 0.66 -1.56 -10.87
N ARG A 204 -0.09 -0.52 -11.23
CA ARG A 204 0.00 0.76 -10.54
C ARG A 204 -0.38 0.55 -9.08
N GLU A 205 0.28 1.25 -8.16
CA GLU A 205 0.05 1.06 -6.75
C GLU A 205 -0.57 2.29 -6.09
N TRP A 206 -1.67 2.07 -5.38
CA TRP A 206 -2.25 3.13 -4.57
C TRP A 206 -1.27 3.64 -3.51
N THR A 207 -1.13 4.95 -3.44
CA THR A 207 -0.62 5.64 -2.25
C THR A 207 -1.79 6.17 -1.41
N ILE A 208 -1.51 6.59 -0.17
CA ILE A 208 -2.56 7.13 0.69
C ILE A 208 -2.96 8.56 0.32
N ASP A 209 -2.10 9.24 -0.43
CA ASP A 209 -2.21 10.66 -0.67
C ASP A 209 -3.33 11.04 -1.66
N GLN A 210 -3.86 12.23 -1.43
CA GLN A 210 -4.69 12.92 -2.41
C GLN A 210 -3.78 13.45 -3.52
N TYR A 211 -4.15 13.23 -4.77
CA TYR A 211 -3.40 13.84 -5.88
C TYR A 211 -3.58 15.36 -5.89
N ASP A 212 -2.47 16.05 -5.89
CA ASP A 212 -2.37 17.49 -6.09
C ASP A 212 -1.19 17.74 -7.04
N PRO A 213 -1.39 18.37 -8.22
CA PRO A 213 -0.29 18.66 -9.15
C PRO A 213 0.77 19.57 -8.52
N ALA A 214 0.42 20.37 -7.51
CA ALA A 214 1.34 21.24 -6.79
C ALA A 214 2.02 20.55 -5.58
N TYR A 215 1.79 19.26 -5.36
CA TYR A 215 2.27 18.54 -4.17
C TYR A 215 3.75 18.79 -3.88
N TYR A 216 4.63 18.65 -4.88
CA TYR A 216 6.08 18.83 -4.68
C TYR A 216 6.49 20.26 -4.34
N SER A 217 5.64 21.26 -4.67
CA SER A 217 5.86 22.64 -4.25
C SER A 217 5.46 22.91 -2.79
N THR A 218 4.49 22.16 -2.29
CA THR A 218 3.83 22.43 -1.00
C THR A 218 4.11 21.38 0.07
N VAL A 219 4.63 20.21 -0.32
CA VAL A 219 4.86 19.08 0.57
C VAL A 219 5.75 19.45 1.77
N LYS A 220 5.41 18.94 2.96
CA LYS A 220 6.24 19.09 4.16
C LYS A 220 7.54 18.32 3.99
N ASN A 221 8.60 18.79 4.64
CA ASN A 221 9.92 18.16 4.48
C ASN A 221 10.07 16.87 5.30
N ASN A 222 9.27 16.66 6.34
CA ASN A 222 9.40 15.50 7.25
C ASN A 222 8.13 14.67 7.24
N ASP A 223 8.26 13.37 6.95
CA ASP A 223 7.18 12.37 6.95
C ASP A 223 5.87 12.90 6.36
N PRO A 224 5.88 13.41 5.11
CA PRO A 224 4.70 14.05 4.55
C PRO A 224 3.58 13.05 4.30
N ILE A 225 2.38 13.46 4.67
CA ILE A 225 1.13 12.77 4.38
C ILE A 225 0.05 13.81 4.14
N THR A 226 -0.75 13.61 3.11
CA THR A 226 -1.84 14.53 2.80
C THR A 226 -3.11 14.20 3.59
N THR A 227 -3.91 15.22 3.86
CA THR A 227 -5.26 15.01 4.41
C THR A 227 -6.15 14.39 3.32
N PRO A 228 -6.96 13.37 3.65
CA PRO A 228 -7.86 12.78 2.67
C PRO A 228 -8.89 13.81 2.16
N GLY A 229 -9.12 13.76 0.88
CA GLY A 229 -10.07 14.61 0.17
C GLY A 229 -11.13 13.78 -0.58
N PRO A 230 -11.68 14.28 -1.68
CA PRO A 230 -12.63 13.56 -2.52
C PRO A 230 -12.10 12.21 -3.00
N ARG A 231 -13.02 11.32 -3.43
CA ARG A 231 -12.65 10.00 -3.99
C ARG A 231 -11.69 10.12 -5.19
N TYR A 232 -11.80 11.17 -5.97
CA TYR A 232 -10.96 11.46 -7.13
C TYR A 232 -10.50 12.91 -7.13
N PRO A 233 -9.27 13.21 -7.64
CA PRO A 233 -8.22 12.24 -7.95
C PRO A 233 -7.46 11.78 -6.70
N ARG A 234 -7.06 10.52 -6.67
CA ARG A 234 -6.11 9.93 -5.72
C ARG A 234 -4.84 9.55 -6.46
N THR A 235 -3.72 9.42 -5.77
CA THR A 235 -2.45 9.14 -6.43
C THR A 235 -2.18 7.64 -6.51
N ALA A 236 -1.82 7.16 -7.71
CA ALA A 236 -1.18 5.88 -7.95
C ALA A 236 0.24 6.08 -8.49
N ARG A 237 1.11 5.09 -8.31
CA ARG A 237 2.53 5.16 -8.63
C ARG A 237 2.99 3.92 -9.40
N GLY A 238 4.19 3.95 -10.00
CA GLY A 238 4.90 2.80 -10.53
C GLY A 238 4.66 2.47 -12.00
N GLY A 239 3.55 2.94 -12.58
CA GLY A 239 3.12 2.44 -13.89
C GLY A 239 2.58 1.02 -13.81
N SER A 240 2.20 0.44 -14.94
CA SER A 240 1.60 -0.89 -15.03
C SER A 240 2.05 -1.63 -16.29
N TYR A 241 1.57 -2.86 -16.42
CA TYR A 241 1.72 -3.69 -17.62
C TYR A 241 1.17 -3.05 -18.92
N LEU A 242 0.34 -2.02 -18.81
CA LEU A 242 -0.23 -1.28 -19.95
C LEU A 242 0.59 -0.04 -20.33
N ASP A 243 1.46 0.42 -19.44
CA ASP A 243 2.18 1.68 -19.63
C ASP A 243 3.49 1.47 -20.38
N PRO A 244 3.87 2.38 -21.28
CA PRO A 244 5.16 2.29 -21.99
C PRO A 244 6.32 2.55 -21.01
N VAL A 245 7.50 2.08 -21.36
CA VAL A 245 8.72 2.21 -20.55
C VAL A 245 9.00 3.66 -20.11
N THR A 246 8.60 4.64 -20.90
CA THR A 246 8.76 6.07 -20.59
C THR A 246 7.97 6.53 -19.36
N GLU A 247 6.89 5.83 -19.02
CA GLU A 247 6.05 6.12 -17.84
C GLU A 247 6.55 5.43 -16.56
N LEU A 248 7.49 4.48 -16.68
CA LEU A 248 7.99 3.70 -15.55
C LEU A 248 9.13 4.46 -14.85
N ARG A 249 8.80 5.53 -14.19
CA ARG A 249 9.72 6.37 -13.41
C ARG A 249 9.28 6.37 -11.94
N CYS A 250 10.24 6.28 -11.01
CA CYS A 250 9.92 6.37 -9.58
C CYS A 250 9.23 7.70 -9.21
N SER A 251 9.44 8.75 -9.97
CA SER A 251 8.83 10.06 -9.76
C SER A 251 7.47 10.24 -10.43
N ASN A 252 7.11 9.37 -11.41
CA ASN A 252 5.84 9.48 -12.13
C ASN A 252 4.64 9.38 -11.19
N ARG A 253 3.66 10.28 -11.36
CA ARG A 253 2.48 10.43 -10.52
C ARG A 253 1.22 10.28 -11.37
N ILE A 254 0.35 9.36 -11.01
CA ILE A 254 -0.81 9.03 -11.82
C ILE A 254 -2.09 9.40 -11.05
N PRO A 255 -2.81 10.44 -11.48
CA PRO A 255 -4.10 10.78 -10.88
C PRO A 255 -5.15 9.73 -11.23
N SER A 256 -5.89 9.27 -10.23
CA SER A 256 -7.04 8.43 -10.49
C SER A 256 -8.18 9.21 -11.14
N ASP A 257 -8.94 8.54 -12.01
CA ASP A 257 -10.01 9.14 -12.78
C ASP A 257 -11.34 8.38 -12.54
N PRO A 258 -12.49 9.03 -12.45
CA PRO A 258 -13.80 8.38 -12.44
C PRO A 258 -14.01 7.37 -13.57
N LYS A 259 -13.31 7.55 -14.71
CA LYS A 259 -13.32 6.60 -15.83
C LYS A 259 -12.80 5.22 -15.47
N TRP A 260 -11.99 5.07 -14.41
CA TRP A 260 -11.54 3.76 -13.93
C TRP A 260 -12.69 2.89 -13.40
N ASN A 261 -13.89 3.48 -13.25
CA ASN A 261 -15.11 2.78 -12.89
C ASN A 261 -16.31 3.18 -13.79
N GLN A 262 -16.05 3.44 -15.07
CA GLN A 262 -17.06 3.96 -15.97
C GLN A 262 -18.13 2.92 -16.32
N ARG A 263 -17.72 1.68 -16.58
CA ARG A 263 -18.59 0.57 -17.00
C ARG A 263 -19.26 -0.17 -15.84
N ASP A 264 -19.02 0.24 -14.60
CA ASP A 264 -19.72 -0.34 -13.44
C ASP A 264 -21.24 -0.16 -13.59
N PRO A 265 -22.02 -1.25 -13.65
CA PRO A 265 -23.47 -1.19 -13.81
C PRO A 265 -24.21 -0.84 -12.53
N GLN A 266 -23.56 -0.83 -11.38
CA GLN A 266 -24.21 -0.55 -10.09
C GLN A 266 -24.61 0.92 -9.95
N ILE A 267 -25.73 1.17 -9.26
CA ILE A 267 -26.22 2.51 -8.92
C ILE A 267 -26.56 2.53 -7.42
N PRO A 268 -25.79 3.23 -6.58
CA PRO A 268 -24.53 3.95 -6.91
C PRO A 268 -23.41 3.00 -7.32
N LYS A 269 -22.43 3.52 -8.07
CA LYS A 269 -21.24 2.74 -8.48
C LYS A 269 -20.48 2.22 -7.27
N SER A 270 -19.87 1.05 -7.42
CA SER A 270 -19.12 0.38 -6.38
C SER A 270 -18.10 1.30 -5.72
N ARG A 271 -18.03 1.24 -4.40
CA ARG A 271 -16.97 1.89 -3.61
C ARG A 271 -15.73 1.00 -3.48
N TRP A 272 -15.87 -0.30 -3.77
CA TRP A 272 -14.82 -1.30 -3.59
C TRP A 272 -14.05 -1.58 -4.86
N TRP A 273 -14.75 -1.66 -5.98
CA TRP A 273 -14.21 -2.15 -7.22
C TRP A 273 -14.19 -1.08 -8.31
N LEU A 274 -13.21 -1.18 -9.19
CA LEU A 274 -13.02 -0.33 -10.34
C LEU A 274 -13.08 -1.21 -11.59
N THR A 275 -14.22 -1.23 -12.26
CA THR A 275 -14.47 -2.09 -13.42
C THR A 275 -13.48 -1.90 -14.56
N ASP A 276 -12.99 -0.67 -14.72
CA ASP A 276 -12.04 -0.27 -15.75
C ASP A 276 -10.62 -0.08 -15.19
N GLY A 277 -10.39 -0.41 -13.92
CA GLY A 277 -9.15 -0.23 -13.20
C GLY A 277 -8.31 -1.51 -13.04
N MET A 278 -8.32 -2.41 -14.04
CA MET A 278 -7.62 -3.70 -13.99
C MET A 278 -6.10 -3.57 -13.81
N PHE A 279 -5.58 -2.40 -14.00
CA PHE A 279 -4.15 -2.07 -13.93
C PHE A 279 -3.71 -1.50 -12.58
N VAL A 280 -4.58 -1.45 -11.57
CA VAL A 280 -4.24 -0.89 -10.26
C VAL A 280 -4.39 -1.91 -9.13
N GLY A 281 -3.37 -1.97 -8.29
CA GLY A 281 -3.26 -2.75 -7.06
C GLY A 281 -2.69 -1.90 -5.93
N PHE A 282 -2.01 -2.51 -4.96
CA PHE A 282 -1.40 -1.80 -3.84
C PHE A 282 -0.38 -2.66 -3.10
N ARG A 283 0.50 -2.00 -2.36
CA ARG A 283 1.33 -2.61 -1.31
C ARG A 283 1.11 -1.91 0.03
N VAL A 284 1.59 -2.52 1.11
CA VAL A 284 1.37 -1.97 2.45
C VAL A 284 2.68 -1.53 3.10
N VAL A 285 2.56 -0.54 3.99
CA VAL A 285 3.64 -0.11 4.88
C VAL A 285 3.22 -0.21 6.35
N ARG A 286 4.24 -0.37 7.20
CA ARG A 286 4.12 -0.37 8.65
C ARG A 286 5.14 0.60 9.22
N PRO A 287 4.73 1.72 9.83
CA PRO A 287 5.65 2.62 10.52
C PRO A 287 6.32 1.91 11.70
N VAL A 288 7.61 2.19 11.93
CA VAL A 288 8.33 1.66 13.12
C VAL A 288 7.69 2.20 14.40
N LYS A 289 7.40 3.49 14.41
CA LYS A 289 6.69 4.13 15.52
C LYS A 289 5.23 3.74 15.50
N GLN A 290 4.85 2.87 16.42
CA GLN A 290 3.45 2.54 16.59
C GLN A 290 2.72 3.65 17.37
N HIS A 291 1.49 3.92 16.97
CA HIS A 291 0.60 4.87 17.65
C HIS A 291 -0.27 4.18 18.69
N SER A 292 -0.85 4.96 19.60
CA SER A 292 -1.90 4.43 20.48
C SER A 292 -3.11 3.97 19.66
N ARG A 293 -3.86 2.99 20.20
CA ARG A 293 -5.07 2.46 19.57
C ARG A 293 -6.03 3.59 19.15
N GLU A 294 -6.27 4.55 20.01
CA GLU A 294 -7.14 5.69 19.72
C GLU A 294 -6.69 6.50 18.50
N LYS A 295 -5.38 6.74 18.37
CA LYS A 295 -4.82 7.44 17.19
C LYS A 295 -4.97 6.63 15.92
N ILE A 296 -4.76 5.29 16.00
CA ILE A 296 -4.91 4.40 14.86
C ILE A 296 -6.37 4.35 14.39
N GLU A 297 -7.33 4.24 15.32
CA GLU A 297 -8.75 4.24 15.00
C GLU A 297 -9.17 5.57 14.36
N LYS A 298 -8.78 6.72 14.96
CA LYS A 298 -9.01 8.04 14.35
C LYS A 298 -8.40 8.18 12.95
N PHE A 299 -7.23 7.59 12.73
CA PHE A 299 -6.62 7.59 11.41
C PHE A 299 -7.49 6.83 10.39
N TYR A 300 -7.90 5.61 10.71
CA TYR A 300 -8.78 4.86 9.80
C TYR A 300 -10.13 5.56 9.60
N ASP A 301 -10.73 6.12 10.64
CA ASP A 301 -11.98 6.88 10.54
C ASP A 301 -11.84 8.11 9.63
N LEU A 302 -10.67 8.72 9.58
CA LEU A 302 -10.39 9.86 8.70
C LEU A 302 -10.24 9.43 7.24
N TYR A 303 -9.52 8.34 6.96
CA TYR A 303 -9.17 7.92 5.60
C TYR A 303 -10.19 6.97 4.95
N LEU A 304 -11.15 6.43 5.71
CA LEU A 304 -12.20 5.51 5.25
C LEU A 304 -13.60 6.15 5.14
N LYS A 305 -13.69 7.46 5.25
CA LYS A 305 -14.95 8.22 5.13
C LYS A 305 -15.49 8.23 3.70
#